data_b582c3deb7336517745dd870ebc055af
#
_entry.id   b582c3deb7336517745dd870ebc055af
#
_cell.length_a   1.000
_cell.length_b   1.000
_cell.length_c   1.000
_cell.angle_alpha   90.00
_cell.angle_beta   90.00
_cell.angle_gamma   90.00
#
_symmetry.space_group_name_H-M   'P 1'
#
loop_
_entity.id
_entity.type
_entity.pdbx_description
1 polymer ?
#
loop_
_entity_poly.entity_id
_entity_poly.type
_entity_poly.pdbx_seq_one_letter_code
_entity_poly.pdbx_strand_id
1 'polypeptide(L)'
;MSLQNYRGFSKDAWLLVGYSFISWLGGNIAWFILPFYLKSLGFSYTDIGIVFSVSTMAQAAVLLFSGPLGTKMGYKRAVLMGVSLMFLGRLIQVAYPTIALLTLGSVLVGTGMAFEGPSYMALLSGEVSDEKRHYLFSLSSAMGTIGSAVGLILAGFMPRYLSYREVFALVLVIIPIRFALVLFVRSVLAETEKRLKLSKTLLVRIGRFALPSALIGLGAGVTIPYMGLWFSQRFGTGLESIGWLFAFQQFIMGLGTFLLPMIADRFGSVKTIVSFNGSASVLIAAMPLSPTFPIAAVIYTVRTVLMNIVNPIWNSFMVGFFKKEERSTVMALNNLSWTATFGVGQYLGGRLFDFSLTWPFLITALLYGLSMVAFWGFFGKAETKGYKPEQA
;
A
#
# COMPACT_ATOMS: atom_id res chain seq x y z
N MET A 1 15.31 -0.07 -23.49
CA MET A 1 15.46 1.22 -22.79
C MET A 1 16.93 1.59 -22.79
N SER A 2 17.32 2.73 -23.38
CA SER A 2 18.74 3.11 -23.45
C SER A 2 19.17 3.66 -22.08
N LEU A 3 20.30 3.18 -21.56
CA LEU A 3 20.94 3.67 -20.33
C LEU A 3 21.28 5.17 -20.39
N GLN A 4 21.25 5.76 -21.57
CA GLN A 4 21.45 7.20 -21.80
C GLN A 4 20.38 8.07 -21.13
N ASN A 5 19.14 7.57 -20.94
CA ASN A 5 18.04 8.31 -20.33
C ASN A 5 18.25 8.56 -18.82
N TYR A 6 19.13 7.78 -18.18
CA TYR A 6 19.50 7.91 -16.75
C TYR A 6 20.77 8.75 -16.53
N ARG A 7 21.48 9.10 -17.65
CA ARG A 7 22.63 9.99 -17.58
C ARG A 7 22.15 11.43 -17.32
N GLY A 8 22.71 12.06 -16.30
CA GLY A 8 22.41 13.44 -15.93
C GLY A 8 21.40 13.60 -14.80
N PHE A 9 21.03 12.53 -14.09
CA PHE A 9 20.34 12.68 -12.80
C PHE A 9 21.26 13.31 -11.76
N SER A 10 20.70 14.26 -10.97
CA SER A 10 21.39 14.89 -9.89
C SER A 10 21.82 13.89 -8.81
N LYS A 11 22.80 14.25 -7.98
CA LYS A 11 23.15 13.48 -6.79
C LYS A 11 21.91 13.29 -5.88
N ASP A 12 21.07 14.30 -5.79
CA ASP A 12 19.87 14.31 -4.96
C ASP A 12 18.83 13.31 -5.50
N ALA A 13 18.66 13.21 -6.83
CA ALA A 13 17.81 12.19 -7.43
C ALA A 13 18.27 10.77 -7.08
N TRP A 14 19.58 10.48 -7.11
CA TRP A 14 20.13 9.19 -6.71
C TRP A 14 19.97 8.89 -5.22
N LEU A 15 20.11 9.90 -4.35
CA LEU A 15 19.83 9.76 -2.92
C LEU A 15 18.38 9.40 -2.65
N LEU A 16 17.43 10.02 -3.39
CA LEU A 16 16.00 9.71 -3.29
C LEU A 16 15.66 8.32 -3.84
N VAL A 17 16.33 7.86 -4.89
CA VAL A 17 16.19 6.48 -5.39
C VAL A 17 16.69 5.48 -4.34
N GLY A 18 17.85 5.74 -3.72
CA GLY A 18 18.37 4.95 -2.60
C GLY A 18 17.45 4.97 -1.39
N TYR A 19 16.85 6.13 -1.08
CA TYR A 19 15.84 6.27 -0.05
C TYR A 19 14.64 5.34 -0.30
N SER A 20 14.15 5.25 -1.54
CA SER A 20 13.04 4.34 -1.89
C SER A 20 13.39 2.90 -1.55
N PHE A 21 14.56 2.41 -1.97
CA PHE A 21 15.02 1.07 -1.66
C PHE A 21 15.03 0.79 -0.14
N ILE A 22 15.69 1.64 0.64
CA ILE A 22 15.83 1.49 2.09
C ILE A 22 14.47 1.62 2.80
N SER A 23 13.58 2.51 2.31
CA SER A 23 12.24 2.71 2.87
C SER A 23 11.38 1.46 2.72
N TRP A 24 11.33 0.89 1.52
CA TRP A 24 10.56 -0.32 1.25
C TRP A 24 11.15 -1.57 1.90
N LEU A 25 12.48 -1.66 1.98
CA LEU A 25 13.15 -2.73 2.70
C LEU A 25 12.76 -2.74 4.18
N GLY A 26 12.95 -1.63 4.89
CA GLY A 26 12.62 -1.54 6.31
C GLY A 26 11.12 -1.61 6.58
N GLY A 27 10.31 -1.00 5.71
CA GLY A 27 8.85 -1.05 5.80
C GLY A 27 8.31 -2.47 5.71
N ASN A 28 8.83 -3.29 4.78
CA ASN A 28 8.39 -4.67 4.61
C ASN A 28 8.92 -5.61 5.70
N ILE A 29 10.13 -5.40 6.22
CA ILE A 29 10.59 -6.11 7.42
C ILE A 29 9.63 -5.85 8.58
N ALA A 30 9.30 -4.57 8.85
CA ALA A 30 8.39 -4.22 9.94
C ALA A 30 6.99 -4.80 9.72
N TRP A 31 6.43 -4.66 8.52
CA TRP A 31 5.09 -5.12 8.17
C TRP A 31 4.95 -6.64 8.30
N PHE A 32 5.94 -7.39 7.80
CA PHE A 32 5.94 -8.85 7.84
C PHE A 32 6.10 -9.39 9.26
N ILE A 33 7.06 -8.86 10.01
CA ILE A 33 7.44 -9.38 11.33
C ILE A 33 6.49 -8.96 12.45
N LEU A 34 5.88 -7.79 12.36
CA LEU A 34 5.07 -7.23 13.46
C LEU A 34 3.96 -8.17 13.95
N PRO A 35 3.14 -8.82 13.09
CA PRO A 35 2.13 -9.76 13.54
C PRO A 35 2.72 -10.95 14.30
N PHE A 36 3.84 -11.49 13.84
CA PHE A 36 4.53 -12.62 14.49
C PHE A 36 5.15 -12.19 15.83
N TYR A 37 5.75 -11.01 15.89
CA TYR A 37 6.29 -10.44 17.11
C TYR A 37 5.19 -10.26 18.16
N LEU A 38 4.06 -9.66 17.81
CA LEU A 38 2.96 -9.48 18.71
C LEU A 38 2.35 -10.83 19.16
N LYS A 39 2.20 -11.77 18.24
CA LYS A 39 1.70 -13.11 18.56
C LYS A 39 2.63 -13.86 19.51
N SER A 40 3.95 -13.71 19.37
CA SER A 40 4.93 -14.32 20.28
C SER A 40 4.90 -13.74 21.70
N LEU A 41 4.36 -12.53 21.86
CA LEU A 41 4.12 -11.90 23.17
C LEU A 41 2.76 -12.28 23.78
N GLY A 42 1.98 -13.15 23.11
CA GLY A 42 0.67 -13.62 23.60
C GLY A 42 -0.51 -12.74 23.19
N PHE A 43 -0.31 -11.70 22.37
CA PHE A 43 -1.42 -10.87 21.91
C PHE A 43 -2.39 -11.63 21.00
N SER A 44 -3.68 -11.31 21.13
CA SER A 44 -4.75 -11.83 20.27
C SER A 44 -4.66 -11.27 18.85
N TYR A 45 -5.38 -11.85 17.90
CA TYR A 45 -5.54 -11.25 16.59
C TYR A 45 -6.25 -9.88 16.65
N THR A 46 -7.19 -9.72 17.59
CA THR A 46 -7.86 -8.44 17.86
C THR A 46 -6.85 -7.37 18.27
N ASP A 47 -5.92 -7.67 19.16
CA ASP A 47 -4.87 -6.73 19.59
C ASP A 47 -3.96 -6.33 18.42
N ILE A 48 -3.56 -7.30 17.59
CA ILE A 48 -2.81 -7.05 16.37
C ILE A 48 -3.61 -6.13 15.44
N GLY A 49 -4.91 -6.39 15.31
CA GLY A 49 -5.84 -5.57 14.52
C GLY A 49 -5.93 -4.14 15.03
N ILE A 50 -5.96 -3.92 16.33
CA ILE A 50 -5.94 -2.58 16.94
C ILE A 50 -4.64 -1.84 16.56
N VAL A 51 -3.49 -2.47 16.71
CA VAL A 51 -2.19 -1.88 16.41
C VAL A 51 -2.09 -1.45 14.93
N PHE A 52 -2.53 -2.30 14.02
CA PHE A 52 -2.56 -1.97 12.59
C PHE A 52 -3.61 -0.89 12.25
N SER A 53 -4.85 -1.08 12.74
CA SER A 53 -5.97 -0.17 12.49
C SER A 53 -5.65 1.25 12.94
N VAL A 54 -5.14 1.40 14.16
CA VAL A 54 -4.79 2.73 14.70
C VAL A 54 -3.71 3.41 13.87
N SER A 55 -2.69 2.67 13.42
CA SER A 55 -1.67 3.24 12.52
C SER A 55 -2.29 3.75 11.23
N THR A 56 -3.14 2.94 10.59
CA THR A 56 -3.78 3.29 9.31
C THR A 56 -4.81 4.40 9.47
N MET A 57 -5.56 4.43 10.57
CA MET A 57 -6.52 5.49 10.89
C MET A 57 -5.82 6.82 11.17
N ALA A 58 -4.72 6.81 11.93
CA ALA A 58 -3.89 7.99 12.15
C ALA A 58 -3.33 8.53 10.82
N GLN A 59 -2.84 7.63 9.94
CA GLN A 59 -2.40 8.00 8.61
C GLN A 59 -3.54 8.66 7.80
N ALA A 60 -4.71 8.05 7.76
CA ALA A 60 -5.87 8.56 7.01
C ALA A 60 -6.31 9.94 7.53
N ALA A 61 -6.39 10.12 8.85
CA ALA A 61 -6.78 11.38 9.46
C ALA A 61 -5.78 12.51 9.15
N VAL A 62 -4.49 12.23 9.26
CA VAL A 62 -3.44 13.23 9.05
C VAL A 62 -3.21 13.51 7.56
N LEU A 63 -3.47 12.55 6.67
CA LEU A 63 -3.29 12.70 5.22
C LEU A 63 -4.08 13.88 4.64
N LEU A 64 -5.24 14.21 5.21
CA LEU A 64 -6.04 15.37 4.82
C LEU A 64 -5.31 16.72 5.03
N PHE A 65 -4.39 16.77 5.98
CA PHE A 65 -3.68 17.98 6.39
C PHE A 65 -2.22 17.97 5.97
N SER A 66 -1.65 16.79 5.68
CA SER A 66 -0.22 16.62 5.40
C SER A 66 0.24 17.35 4.14
N GLY A 67 -0.59 17.41 3.09
CA GLY A 67 -0.26 18.14 1.86
C GLY A 67 -0.05 19.65 2.11
N PRO A 68 -1.06 20.39 2.61
CA PRO A 68 -0.92 21.81 2.94
C PRO A 68 0.17 22.12 3.97
N LEU A 69 0.36 21.26 4.98
CA LEU A 69 1.40 21.42 5.97
C LEU A 69 2.79 21.16 5.38
N GLY A 70 2.92 20.11 4.57
CA GLY A 70 4.16 19.77 3.86
C GLY A 70 4.64 20.91 2.94
N THR A 71 3.69 21.54 2.22
CA THR A 71 3.98 22.73 1.40
C THR A 71 4.49 23.89 2.25
N LYS A 72 3.85 24.19 3.39
CA LYS A 72 4.25 25.28 4.28
C LYS A 72 5.61 25.06 4.97
N MET A 73 5.88 23.83 5.40
CA MET A 73 7.13 23.46 6.09
C MET A 73 8.31 23.25 5.12
N GLY A 74 8.01 22.99 3.85
CA GLY A 74 8.91 22.46 2.84
C GLY A 74 8.99 20.93 2.87
N TYR A 75 8.94 20.32 1.71
CA TYR A 75 8.83 18.86 1.54
C TYR A 75 9.95 18.09 2.24
N LYS A 76 11.19 18.57 2.19
CA LYS A 76 12.31 17.94 2.90
C LYS A 76 12.06 17.85 4.42
N ARG A 77 11.63 18.95 5.04
CA ARG A 77 11.34 18.98 6.48
C ARG A 77 10.17 18.08 6.84
N ALA A 78 9.15 18.02 5.98
CA ALA A 78 8.00 17.14 6.17
C ALA A 78 8.40 15.64 6.12
N VAL A 79 9.29 15.24 5.20
CA VAL A 79 9.83 13.87 5.15
C VAL A 79 10.65 13.58 6.42
N LEU A 80 11.56 14.48 6.81
CA LEU A 80 12.39 14.30 8.01
C LEU A 80 11.53 14.18 9.28
N MET A 81 10.49 15.02 9.42
CA MET A 81 9.52 14.92 10.52
C MET A 81 8.80 13.58 10.50
N GLY A 82 8.29 13.15 9.33
CA GLY A 82 7.62 11.86 9.17
C GLY A 82 8.50 10.70 9.59
N VAL A 83 9.74 10.66 9.11
CA VAL A 83 10.73 9.62 9.45
C VAL A 83 11.07 9.64 10.95
N SER A 84 11.17 10.82 11.57
CA SER A 84 11.41 10.95 13.02
C SER A 84 10.24 10.42 13.85
N LEU A 85 8.99 10.73 13.45
CA LEU A 85 7.81 10.20 14.13
C LEU A 85 7.73 8.67 14.00
N MET A 86 8.06 8.12 12.83
CA MET A 86 8.14 6.67 12.64
C MET A 86 9.21 6.03 13.51
N PHE A 87 10.38 6.67 13.64
CA PHE A 87 11.46 6.19 14.53
C PHE A 87 10.98 6.12 15.98
N LEU A 88 10.43 7.22 16.50
CA LEU A 88 9.91 7.28 17.86
C LEU A 88 8.81 6.26 18.10
N GLY A 89 7.88 6.13 17.16
CA GLY A 89 6.80 5.14 17.25
C GLY A 89 7.34 3.71 17.30
N ARG A 90 8.31 3.36 16.44
CA ARG A 90 8.94 2.02 16.46
C ARG A 90 9.78 1.78 17.70
N LEU A 91 10.49 2.81 18.17
CA LEU A 91 11.26 2.73 19.43
C LEU A 91 10.34 2.37 20.62
N ILE A 92 9.19 3.04 20.75
CA ILE A 92 8.21 2.75 21.79
C ILE A 92 7.70 1.30 21.67
N GLN A 93 7.36 0.86 20.43
CA GLN A 93 6.85 -0.50 20.19
C GLN A 93 7.86 -1.60 20.52
N VAL A 94 9.15 -1.35 20.32
CA VAL A 94 10.23 -2.31 20.65
C VAL A 94 10.56 -2.29 22.15
N ALA A 95 10.63 -1.08 22.75
CA ALA A 95 11.08 -0.92 24.15
C ALA A 95 10.06 -1.47 25.15
N TYR A 96 8.78 -1.15 24.97
CA TYR A 96 7.71 -1.45 25.94
C TYR A 96 6.46 -1.98 25.23
N PRO A 97 6.40 -3.29 24.91
CA PRO A 97 5.31 -3.86 24.12
C PRO A 97 4.04 -4.11 24.95
N THR A 98 3.50 -3.07 25.57
CA THR A 98 2.14 -3.09 26.14
C THR A 98 1.15 -2.58 25.10
N ILE A 99 -0.13 -3.03 25.15
CA ILE A 99 -1.12 -2.64 24.13
C ILE A 99 -1.28 -1.12 24.05
N ALA A 100 -1.23 -0.41 25.16
CA ALA A 100 -1.33 1.06 25.17
C ALA A 100 -0.16 1.73 24.45
N LEU A 101 1.09 1.29 24.73
CA LEU A 101 2.29 1.85 24.10
C LEU A 101 2.45 1.38 22.66
N LEU A 102 2.05 0.16 22.32
CA LEU A 102 1.96 -0.32 20.95
C LEU A 102 1.01 0.56 20.13
N THR A 103 -0.15 0.87 20.69
CA THR A 103 -1.16 1.75 20.07
C THR A 103 -0.65 3.18 19.91
N LEU A 104 -0.02 3.75 20.95
CA LEU A 104 0.61 5.07 20.89
C LEU A 104 1.71 5.11 19.81
N GLY A 105 2.58 4.11 19.78
CA GLY A 105 3.60 3.96 18.74
C GLY A 105 2.99 3.88 17.33
N SER A 106 1.85 3.22 17.19
CA SER A 106 1.10 3.11 15.93
C SER A 106 0.54 4.46 15.47
N VAL A 107 0.05 5.30 16.37
CA VAL A 107 -0.36 6.69 16.05
C VAL A 107 0.83 7.47 15.45
N LEU A 108 1.99 7.39 16.09
CA LEU A 108 3.19 8.08 15.62
C LEU A 108 3.66 7.55 14.26
N VAL A 109 3.66 6.23 14.06
CA VAL A 109 4.02 5.62 12.79
C VAL A 109 3.06 6.04 11.68
N GLY A 110 1.75 5.96 11.90
CA GLY A 110 0.73 6.34 10.92
C GLY A 110 0.81 7.83 10.56
N THR A 111 0.96 8.69 11.58
CA THR A 111 1.17 10.13 11.38
C THR A 111 2.44 10.39 10.56
N GLY A 112 3.54 9.70 10.88
CA GLY A 112 4.80 9.80 10.14
C GLY A 112 4.64 9.40 8.67
N MET A 113 3.96 8.30 8.38
CA MET A 113 3.67 7.86 7.00
C MET A 113 2.84 8.88 6.21
N ALA A 114 1.88 9.56 6.87
CA ALA A 114 1.06 10.58 6.23
C ALA A 114 1.88 11.80 5.77
N PHE A 115 2.92 12.17 6.49
CA PHE A 115 3.83 13.26 6.09
C PHE A 115 4.90 12.80 5.10
N GLU A 116 5.46 11.63 5.32
CA GLU A 116 6.57 11.11 4.51
C GLU A 116 6.16 10.84 3.05
N GLY A 117 5.11 10.06 2.82
CA GLY A 117 4.75 9.56 1.49
C GLY A 117 4.52 10.68 0.45
N PRO A 118 3.54 11.59 0.65
CA PRO A 118 3.29 12.67 -0.28
C PRO A 118 4.48 13.62 -0.46
N SER A 119 5.17 13.93 0.63
CA SER A 119 6.33 14.85 0.60
C SER A 119 7.53 14.25 -0.12
N TYR A 120 7.76 12.93 0.02
CA TYR A 120 8.78 12.22 -0.73
C TYR A 120 8.49 12.26 -2.25
N MET A 121 7.24 12.00 -2.66
CA MET A 121 6.84 12.07 -4.06
C MET A 121 7.01 13.47 -4.64
N ALA A 122 6.73 14.50 -3.85
CA ALA A 122 6.94 15.89 -4.24
C ALA A 122 8.44 16.24 -4.38
N LEU A 123 9.30 15.80 -3.45
CA LEU A 123 10.74 15.94 -3.57
C LEU A 123 11.27 15.26 -4.83
N LEU A 124 10.88 14.01 -5.06
CA LEU A 124 11.31 13.25 -6.22
C LEU A 124 10.90 13.93 -7.53
N SER A 125 9.68 14.49 -7.58
CA SER A 125 9.16 15.24 -8.72
C SER A 125 9.96 16.50 -9.04
N GLY A 126 10.49 17.18 -8.02
CA GLY A 126 11.23 18.43 -8.18
C GLY A 126 12.69 18.29 -8.62
N GLU A 127 13.23 17.04 -8.65
CA GLU A 127 14.66 16.81 -8.96
C GLU A 127 14.98 16.73 -10.46
N VAL A 128 13.97 16.67 -11.31
CA VAL A 128 14.14 16.51 -12.76
C VAL A 128 13.10 17.31 -13.54
N SER A 129 13.44 17.65 -14.79
CA SER A 129 12.47 18.24 -15.74
C SER A 129 11.29 17.29 -16.01
N ASP A 130 10.17 17.85 -16.47
CA ASP A 130 8.96 17.08 -16.80
C ASP A 130 9.20 15.91 -17.74
N GLU A 131 10.12 16.09 -18.71
CA GLU A 131 10.49 15.06 -19.68
C GLU A 131 11.18 13.84 -19.05
N LYS A 132 11.97 14.05 -17.99
CA LYS A 132 12.71 12.98 -17.30
C LYS A 132 11.98 12.44 -16.07
N ARG A 133 10.88 13.07 -15.66
CA ARG A 133 10.15 12.72 -14.43
C ARG A 133 9.70 11.26 -14.44
N HIS A 134 9.15 10.77 -15.52
CA HIS A 134 8.69 9.39 -15.63
C HIS A 134 9.82 8.36 -15.48
N TYR A 135 11.05 8.66 -15.96
CA TYR A 135 12.20 7.77 -15.77
C TYR A 135 12.64 7.70 -14.31
N LEU A 136 12.67 8.85 -13.61
CA LEU A 136 13.05 8.89 -12.19
C LEU A 136 12.02 8.17 -11.30
N PHE A 137 10.73 8.38 -11.57
CA PHE A 137 9.67 7.67 -10.84
C PHE A 137 9.70 6.17 -11.10
N SER A 138 9.92 5.74 -12.35
CA SER A 138 10.07 4.33 -12.71
C SER A 138 11.26 3.69 -12.01
N LEU A 139 12.41 4.37 -11.97
CA LEU A 139 13.61 3.89 -11.29
C LEU A 139 13.39 3.79 -9.77
N SER A 140 12.80 4.82 -9.18
CA SER A 140 12.46 4.83 -7.74
C SER A 140 11.49 3.70 -7.39
N SER A 141 10.47 3.47 -8.22
CA SER A 141 9.52 2.36 -8.05
C SER A 141 10.19 0.99 -8.18
N ALA A 142 11.05 0.81 -9.17
CA ALA A 142 11.81 -0.43 -9.36
C ALA A 142 12.71 -0.73 -8.15
N MET A 143 13.45 0.28 -7.66
CA MET A 143 14.29 0.14 -6.47
C MET A 143 13.45 -0.13 -5.21
N GLY A 144 12.27 0.50 -5.09
CA GLY A 144 11.31 0.19 -4.02
C GLY A 144 10.83 -1.27 -4.08
N THR A 145 10.50 -1.78 -5.27
CA THR A 145 10.09 -3.18 -5.46
C THR A 145 11.21 -4.15 -5.08
N ILE A 146 12.46 -3.87 -5.48
CA ILE A 146 13.62 -4.67 -5.10
C ILE A 146 13.81 -4.62 -3.57
N GLY A 147 13.76 -3.43 -2.98
CA GLY A 147 13.85 -3.25 -1.53
C GLY A 147 12.76 -4.02 -0.78
N SER A 148 11.53 -4.01 -1.29
CA SER A 148 10.40 -4.77 -0.76
C SER A 148 10.67 -6.28 -0.79
N ALA A 149 11.10 -6.82 -1.93
CA ALA A 149 11.40 -8.25 -2.07
C ALA A 149 12.55 -8.68 -1.13
N VAL A 150 13.63 -7.92 -1.10
CA VAL A 150 14.77 -8.18 -0.18
C VAL A 150 14.31 -8.10 1.27
N GLY A 151 13.52 -7.10 1.64
CA GLY A 151 12.98 -6.94 3.00
C GLY A 151 12.13 -8.13 3.43
N LEU A 152 11.28 -8.65 2.56
CA LEU A 152 10.42 -9.83 2.82
C LEU A 152 11.23 -11.11 2.98
N ILE A 153 12.26 -11.32 2.13
CA ILE A 153 13.16 -12.45 2.25
C ILE A 153 13.92 -12.40 3.59
N LEU A 154 14.50 -11.24 3.91
CA LEU A 154 15.23 -11.06 5.16
C LEU A 154 14.32 -11.27 6.36
N ALA A 155 13.10 -10.67 6.35
CA ALA A 155 12.14 -10.85 7.43
C ALA A 155 11.69 -12.30 7.63
N GLY A 156 11.60 -13.08 6.56
CA GLY A 156 11.30 -14.51 6.63
C GLY A 156 12.47 -15.34 7.14
N PHE A 157 13.70 -14.99 6.78
CA PHE A 157 14.91 -15.78 7.05
C PHE A 157 15.56 -15.46 8.41
N MET A 158 15.59 -14.18 8.81
CA MET A 158 16.24 -13.72 10.05
C MET A 158 15.72 -14.36 11.34
N PRO A 159 14.42 -14.69 11.49
CA PRO A 159 13.90 -15.35 12.69
C PRO A 159 14.51 -16.74 12.97
N ARG A 160 15.26 -17.28 12.03
CA ARG A 160 16.06 -18.51 12.25
C ARG A 160 17.23 -18.29 13.20
N TYR A 161 17.75 -17.06 13.27
CA TYR A 161 18.96 -16.71 14.02
C TYR A 161 18.69 -15.67 15.12
N LEU A 162 17.64 -14.89 14.97
CA LEU A 162 17.28 -13.77 15.84
C LEU A 162 15.85 -13.95 16.36
N SER A 163 15.57 -13.44 17.56
CA SER A 163 14.20 -13.38 18.06
C SER A 163 13.36 -12.40 17.20
N TYR A 164 12.04 -12.58 17.21
CA TYR A 164 11.13 -11.63 16.50
C TYR A 164 11.31 -10.18 16.95
N ARG A 165 11.61 -9.95 18.22
CA ARG A 165 11.90 -8.62 18.77
C ARG A 165 13.17 -8.02 18.16
N GLU A 166 14.23 -8.81 18.03
CA GLU A 166 15.49 -8.34 17.44
C GLU A 166 15.33 -8.05 15.95
N VAL A 167 14.65 -8.90 15.19
CA VAL A 167 14.34 -8.63 13.77
C VAL A 167 13.50 -7.36 13.63
N PHE A 168 12.51 -7.17 14.49
CA PHE A 168 11.70 -5.96 14.49
C PHE A 168 12.52 -4.71 14.89
N ALA A 169 13.47 -4.87 15.82
CA ALA A 169 14.38 -3.79 16.25
C ALA A 169 15.37 -3.35 15.16
N LEU A 170 15.71 -4.21 14.18
CA LEU A 170 16.55 -3.81 13.04
C LEU A 170 15.96 -2.62 12.28
N VAL A 171 14.65 -2.45 12.29
CA VAL A 171 13.99 -1.29 11.69
C VAL A 171 14.46 0.02 12.32
N LEU A 172 14.84 0.01 13.61
CA LEU A 172 15.41 1.19 14.30
C LEU A 172 16.80 1.59 13.77
N VAL A 173 17.51 0.66 13.14
CA VAL A 173 18.79 0.96 12.45
C VAL A 173 18.53 1.48 11.04
N ILE A 174 17.51 0.95 10.37
CA ILE A 174 17.17 1.30 8.98
C ILE A 174 16.58 2.72 8.90
N ILE A 175 15.76 3.14 9.85
CA ILE A 175 15.11 4.46 9.84
C ILE A 175 16.11 5.62 9.89
N PRO A 176 17.16 5.63 10.73
CA PRO A 176 18.22 6.65 10.69
C PRO A 176 18.97 6.74 9.35
N ILE A 177 19.15 5.62 8.64
CA ILE A 177 19.75 5.63 7.31
C ILE A 177 18.84 6.40 6.33
N ARG A 178 17.52 6.17 6.39
CA ARG A 178 16.54 6.95 5.60
C ARG A 178 16.63 8.44 5.92
N PHE A 179 16.70 8.78 7.21
CA PHE A 179 16.84 10.16 7.68
C PHE A 179 18.12 10.81 7.13
N ALA A 180 19.26 10.11 7.21
CA ALA A 180 20.53 10.59 6.69
C ALA A 180 20.49 10.84 5.17
N LEU A 181 19.90 9.93 4.39
CA LEU A 181 19.78 10.12 2.94
C LEU A 181 19.05 11.42 2.60
N VAL A 182 17.94 11.72 3.29
CA VAL A 182 17.16 12.95 3.05
C VAL A 182 17.88 14.19 3.55
N LEU A 183 18.70 14.11 4.61
CA LEU A 183 19.48 15.25 5.09
C LEU A 183 20.40 15.85 4.01
N PHE A 184 20.94 15.00 3.14
CA PHE A 184 21.85 15.43 2.08
C PHE A 184 21.14 15.91 0.81
N VAL A 185 19.82 15.71 0.68
CA VAL A 185 19.00 16.22 -0.44
C VAL A 185 18.79 17.73 -0.25
N ARG A 186 18.87 18.51 -1.33
CA ARG A 186 18.53 19.94 -1.29
C ARG A 186 17.02 20.12 -1.11
N SER A 187 16.60 21.22 -0.48
CA SER A 187 15.18 21.52 -0.36
C SER A 187 14.66 22.09 -1.67
N VAL A 188 13.63 21.48 -2.20
CA VAL A 188 12.87 22.00 -3.36
C VAL A 188 11.78 22.93 -2.83
N LEU A 189 11.61 24.09 -3.46
CA LEU A 189 10.54 25.04 -3.14
C LEU A 189 9.20 24.40 -3.51
N ALA A 190 8.27 24.46 -2.58
CA ALA A 190 6.93 23.91 -2.77
C ALA A 190 6.07 24.88 -3.59
N GLU A 191 5.52 24.41 -4.70
CA GLU A 191 4.48 25.13 -5.41
C GLU A 191 3.14 24.98 -4.67
N THR A 192 2.44 26.09 -4.47
CA THR A 192 1.16 26.09 -3.77
C THR A 192 0.07 25.61 -4.71
N GLU A 193 -0.42 24.39 -4.52
CA GLU A 193 -1.60 23.91 -5.26
C GLU A 193 -2.84 24.73 -4.88
N LYS A 194 -3.59 25.15 -5.90
CA LYS A 194 -4.88 25.85 -5.70
C LYS A 194 -5.89 24.86 -5.09
N ARG A 195 -6.48 25.23 -3.96
CA ARG A 195 -7.57 24.44 -3.36
C ARG A 195 -8.79 24.42 -4.28
N LEU A 196 -9.19 23.24 -4.68
CA LEU A 196 -10.41 23.04 -5.45
C LEU A 196 -11.64 23.19 -4.53
N LYS A 197 -12.68 23.91 -5.00
CA LYS A 197 -13.98 23.95 -4.31
C LYS A 197 -14.74 22.65 -4.62
N LEU A 198 -15.03 21.87 -3.60
CA LEU A 198 -15.80 20.63 -3.72
C LEU A 198 -17.29 20.96 -3.93
N SER A 199 -17.80 20.75 -5.15
CA SER A 199 -19.24 20.85 -5.43
C SER A 199 -19.96 19.54 -5.08
N LYS A 200 -21.28 19.61 -4.80
CA LYS A 200 -22.08 18.39 -4.55
C LYS A 200 -22.01 17.40 -5.72
N THR A 201 -22.04 17.92 -6.95
CA THR A 201 -21.95 17.11 -8.17
C THR A 201 -20.61 16.38 -8.25
N LEU A 202 -19.50 17.06 -7.92
CA LEU A 202 -18.18 16.46 -7.90
C LEU A 202 -18.10 15.36 -6.84
N LEU A 203 -18.64 15.58 -5.64
CA LEU A 203 -18.66 14.58 -4.56
C LEU A 203 -19.46 13.33 -4.95
N VAL A 204 -20.60 13.46 -5.62
CA VAL A 204 -21.39 12.31 -6.13
C VAL A 204 -20.60 11.52 -7.17
N ARG A 205 -19.90 12.23 -8.09
CA ARG A 205 -19.05 11.58 -9.10
C ARG A 205 -17.89 10.83 -8.45
N ILE A 206 -17.22 11.44 -7.47
CA ILE A 206 -16.15 10.79 -6.69
C ILE A 206 -16.71 9.56 -5.94
N GLY A 207 -17.90 9.67 -5.35
CA GLY A 207 -18.54 8.58 -4.60
C GLY A 207 -18.72 7.30 -5.42
N ARG A 208 -18.95 7.41 -6.74
CA ARG A 208 -19.05 6.24 -7.64
C ARG A 208 -17.74 5.44 -7.75
N PHE A 209 -16.58 6.07 -7.58
CA PHE A 209 -15.28 5.41 -7.51
C PHE A 209 -14.90 5.05 -6.07
N ALA A 210 -15.19 5.95 -5.14
CA ALA A 210 -14.84 5.79 -3.73
C ALA A 210 -15.57 4.61 -3.07
N LEU A 211 -16.84 4.34 -3.43
CA LEU A 211 -17.59 3.22 -2.85
C LEU A 211 -16.98 1.85 -3.20
N PRO A 212 -16.74 1.51 -4.49
CA PRO A 212 -16.04 0.26 -4.81
C PRO A 212 -14.64 0.18 -4.19
N SER A 213 -13.90 1.29 -4.19
CA SER A 213 -12.57 1.37 -3.57
C SER A 213 -12.62 1.13 -2.06
N ALA A 214 -13.62 1.67 -1.37
CA ALA A 214 -13.86 1.46 0.05
C ALA A 214 -14.19 -0.01 0.38
N LEU A 215 -15.01 -0.66 -0.43
CA LEU A 215 -15.35 -2.07 -0.25
C LEU A 215 -14.11 -2.97 -0.43
N ILE A 216 -13.27 -2.68 -1.43
CA ILE A 216 -11.98 -3.35 -1.61
C ILE A 216 -11.07 -3.09 -0.40
N GLY A 217 -10.94 -1.83 0.03
CA GLY A 217 -10.13 -1.46 1.19
C GLY A 217 -10.56 -2.21 2.44
N LEU A 218 -11.86 -2.21 2.73
CA LEU A 218 -12.42 -2.92 3.88
C LEU A 218 -12.11 -4.41 3.84
N GLY A 219 -12.38 -5.09 2.71
CA GLY A 219 -12.09 -6.51 2.55
C GLY A 219 -10.60 -6.83 2.61
N ALA A 220 -9.75 -6.02 1.98
CA ALA A 220 -8.30 -6.19 2.05
C ALA A 220 -7.79 -6.06 3.50
N GLY A 221 -8.31 -5.10 4.26
CA GLY A 221 -7.98 -4.92 5.66
C GLY A 221 -8.32 -6.14 6.52
N VAL A 222 -9.43 -6.80 6.23
CA VAL A 222 -9.88 -8.00 6.97
C VAL A 222 -8.88 -9.16 6.84
N THR A 223 -8.24 -9.38 5.70
CA THR A 223 -7.40 -10.58 5.51
C THR A 223 -5.91 -10.31 5.31
N ILE A 224 -5.54 -9.29 4.52
CA ILE A 224 -4.16 -9.16 4.04
C ILE A 224 -3.11 -9.02 5.15
N PRO A 225 -3.34 -8.22 6.23
CA PRO A 225 -2.36 -8.09 7.32
C PRO A 225 -2.09 -9.39 8.08
N TYR A 226 -3.00 -10.34 8.01
CA TYR A 226 -2.95 -11.59 8.76
C TYR A 226 -2.48 -12.80 7.92
N MET A 227 -2.26 -12.61 6.62
CA MET A 227 -1.94 -13.72 5.71
C MET A 227 -0.71 -14.53 6.13
N GLY A 228 0.34 -13.86 6.61
CA GLY A 228 1.54 -14.55 7.10
C GLY A 228 1.22 -15.46 8.30
N LEU A 229 0.51 -14.93 9.29
CA LEU A 229 0.07 -15.71 10.46
C LEU A 229 -0.88 -16.84 10.07
N TRP A 230 -1.81 -16.60 9.14
CA TRP A 230 -2.72 -17.63 8.67
C TRP A 230 -1.99 -18.80 8.01
N PHE A 231 -1.03 -18.52 7.11
CA PHE A 231 -0.20 -19.55 6.49
C PHE A 231 0.56 -20.36 7.54
N SER A 232 1.17 -19.69 8.51
CA SER A 232 1.91 -20.34 9.58
C SER A 232 1.01 -21.21 10.45
N GLN A 233 -0.16 -20.73 10.85
CA GLN A 233 -1.07 -21.48 11.72
C GLN A 233 -1.79 -22.61 10.99
N ARG A 234 -2.24 -22.36 9.74
CA ARG A 234 -3.04 -23.32 9.00
C ARG A 234 -2.22 -24.52 8.51
N PHE A 235 -0.97 -24.28 8.13
CA PHE A 235 -0.12 -25.28 7.48
C PHE A 235 1.16 -25.62 8.28
N GLY A 236 1.41 -24.96 9.40
CA GLY A 236 2.68 -25.10 10.11
C GLY A 236 3.89 -24.58 9.34
N THR A 237 3.66 -23.70 8.33
CA THR A 237 4.71 -23.24 7.42
C THR A 237 5.64 -22.25 8.12
N GLY A 238 6.95 -22.46 7.98
CA GLY A 238 7.96 -21.55 8.49
C GLY A 238 7.96 -20.19 7.79
N LEU A 239 8.42 -19.17 8.52
CA LEU A 239 8.46 -17.78 8.02
C LEU A 239 9.31 -17.63 6.76
N GLU A 240 10.34 -18.45 6.60
CA GLU A 240 11.21 -18.45 5.42
C GLU A 240 10.39 -18.69 4.14
N SER A 241 9.57 -19.75 4.12
CA SER A 241 8.73 -20.07 2.96
C SER A 241 7.70 -18.98 2.68
N ILE A 242 7.14 -18.36 3.73
CA ILE A 242 6.17 -17.27 3.61
C ILE A 242 6.87 -16.00 3.08
N GLY A 243 8.07 -15.70 3.55
CA GLY A 243 8.87 -14.57 3.07
C GLY A 243 9.23 -14.71 1.58
N TRP A 244 9.66 -15.91 1.17
CA TRP A 244 9.88 -16.21 -0.25
C TRP A 244 8.61 -16.08 -1.10
N LEU A 245 7.47 -16.57 -0.60
CA LEU A 245 6.20 -16.44 -1.29
C LEU A 245 5.87 -14.96 -1.55
N PHE A 246 5.96 -14.12 -0.53
CA PHE A 246 5.63 -12.70 -0.66
C PHE A 246 6.64 -11.94 -1.54
N ALA A 247 7.94 -12.30 -1.46
CA ALA A 247 8.96 -11.73 -2.34
C ALA A 247 8.74 -12.13 -3.81
N PHE A 248 8.39 -13.38 -4.07
CA PHE A 248 8.05 -13.88 -5.40
C PHE A 248 6.83 -13.17 -5.99
N GLN A 249 5.82 -12.89 -5.17
CA GLN A 249 4.66 -12.09 -5.60
C GLN A 249 5.06 -10.68 -6.06
N GLN A 250 5.99 -10.02 -5.36
CA GLN A 250 6.48 -8.70 -5.78
C GLN A 250 7.15 -8.75 -7.16
N PHE A 251 7.91 -9.79 -7.42
CA PHE A 251 8.55 -10.00 -8.71
C PHE A 251 7.51 -10.21 -9.83
N ILE A 252 6.53 -11.10 -9.63
CA ILE A 252 5.47 -11.36 -10.63
C ILE A 252 4.62 -10.10 -10.86
N MET A 253 4.30 -9.34 -9.82
CA MET A 253 3.57 -8.07 -9.97
C MET A 253 4.33 -7.07 -10.84
N GLY A 254 5.65 -6.96 -10.65
CA GLY A 254 6.50 -6.13 -11.50
C GLY A 254 6.42 -6.54 -12.98
N LEU A 255 6.52 -7.83 -13.28
CA LEU A 255 6.41 -8.34 -14.66
C LEU A 255 4.99 -8.14 -15.23
N GLY A 256 3.96 -8.37 -14.45
CA GLY A 256 2.57 -8.28 -14.88
C GLY A 256 2.16 -6.87 -15.32
N THR A 257 2.77 -5.84 -14.75
CA THR A 257 2.48 -4.43 -15.10
C THR A 257 2.77 -4.13 -16.58
N PHE A 258 3.71 -4.84 -17.22
CA PHE A 258 4.03 -4.65 -18.64
C PHE A 258 2.99 -5.27 -19.59
N LEU A 259 2.30 -6.33 -19.17
CA LEU A 259 1.34 -7.06 -20.03
C LEU A 259 -0.07 -6.46 -20.00
N LEU A 260 -0.37 -5.70 -18.98
CA LEU A 260 -1.72 -5.24 -18.72
C LEU A 260 -2.31 -4.28 -19.75
N PRO A 261 -1.59 -3.27 -20.31
CA PRO A 261 -2.15 -2.39 -21.32
C PRO A 261 -2.72 -3.15 -22.51
N MET A 262 -2.01 -4.20 -22.98
CA MET A 262 -2.46 -5.04 -24.11
C MET A 262 -3.80 -5.74 -23.84
N ILE A 263 -4.05 -6.13 -22.59
CA ILE A 263 -5.30 -6.79 -22.19
C ILE A 263 -6.44 -5.77 -22.15
N ALA A 264 -6.18 -4.58 -21.56
CA ALA A 264 -7.19 -3.53 -21.45
C ALA A 264 -7.62 -2.97 -22.82
N ASP A 265 -6.66 -2.81 -23.75
CA ASP A 265 -6.95 -2.35 -25.12
C ASP A 265 -7.85 -3.34 -25.89
N ARG A 266 -7.72 -4.65 -25.60
CA ARG A 266 -8.50 -5.68 -26.28
C ARG A 266 -9.90 -5.90 -25.68
N PHE A 267 -10.02 -5.86 -24.36
CA PHE A 267 -11.26 -6.25 -23.65
C PHE A 267 -12.04 -5.07 -23.08
N GLY A 268 -11.44 -3.88 -23.04
CA GLY A 268 -12.00 -2.71 -22.40
C GLY A 268 -11.65 -2.61 -20.90
N SER A 269 -11.62 -1.38 -20.38
CA SER A 269 -11.17 -1.13 -19.00
C SER A 269 -12.12 -1.68 -17.95
N VAL A 270 -13.44 -1.47 -18.09
CA VAL A 270 -14.43 -1.90 -17.08
C VAL A 270 -14.51 -3.41 -17.00
N LYS A 271 -14.57 -4.10 -18.15
CA LYS A 271 -14.60 -5.58 -18.20
C LYS A 271 -13.33 -6.17 -17.60
N THR A 272 -12.16 -5.62 -17.92
CA THR A 272 -10.89 -6.10 -17.36
C THR A 272 -10.85 -5.94 -15.85
N ILE A 273 -11.23 -4.77 -15.31
CA ILE A 273 -11.27 -4.53 -13.86
C ILE A 273 -12.23 -5.50 -13.18
N VAL A 274 -13.47 -5.65 -13.69
CA VAL A 274 -14.48 -6.49 -13.06
C VAL A 274 -14.12 -7.97 -13.15
N SER A 275 -13.62 -8.43 -14.29
CA SER A 275 -13.24 -9.84 -14.45
C SER A 275 -12.07 -10.23 -13.56
N PHE A 276 -11.03 -9.41 -13.50
CA PHE A 276 -9.83 -9.72 -12.71
C PHE A 276 -10.10 -9.65 -11.21
N ASN A 277 -10.73 -8.57 -10.73
CA ASN A 277 -11.07 -8.44 -9.32
C ASN A 277 -12.18 -9.42 -8.91
N GLY A 278 -13.13 -9.73 -9.79
CA GLY A 278 -14.15 -10.75 -9.58
C GLY A 278 -13.54 -12.15 -9.45
N SER A 279 -12.59 -12.51 -10.33
CA SER A 279 -11.84 -13.77 -10.20
C SER A 279 -11.01 -13.80 -8.91
N ALA A 280 -10.38 -12.69 -8.53
CA ALA A 280 -9.66 -12.57 -7.25
C ALA A 280 -10.59 -12.76 -6.04
N SER A 281 -11.86 -12.33 -6.13
CA SER A 281 -12.88 -12.56 -5.11
C SER A 281 -13.18 -14.05 -4.92
N VAL A 282 -13.32 -14.80 -6.02
CA VAL A 282 -13.53 -16.26 -5.97
C VAL A 282 -12.30 -16.97 -5.39
N LEU A 283 -11.10 -16.57 -5.82
CA LEU A 283 -9.86 -17.18 -5.34
C LEU A 283 -9.64 -16.95 -3.84
N ILE A 284 -9.96 -15.76 -3.31
CA ILE A 284 -9.82 -15.49 -1.87
C ILE A 284 -10.83 -16.33 -1.06
N ALA A 285 -12.04 -16.58 -1.59
CA ALA A 285 -13.02 -17.49 -0.96
C ALA A 285 -12.53 -18.94 -0.94
N ALA A 286 -11.76 -19.37 -1.95
CA ALA A 286 -11.21 -20.71 -2.04
C ALA A 286 -10.00 -20.96 -1.11
N MET A 287 -9.37 -19.90 -0.58
CA MET A 287 -8.18 -20.04 0.29
C MET A 287 -8.35 -21.01 1.46
N PRO A 288 -9.43 -20.94 2.28
CA PRO A 288 -9.61 -21.84 3.42
C PRO A 288 -9.78 -23.31 3.02
N LEU A 289 -10.17 -23.60 1.78
CA LEU A 289 -10.38 -24.95 1.24
C LEU A 289 -9.05 -25.59 0.79
N SER A 290 -7.96 -24.84 0.76
CA SER A 290 -6.66 -25.35 0.31
C SER A 290 -6.15 -26.46 1.24
N PRO A 291 -5.82 -27.65 0.70
CA PRO A 291 -5.37 -28.79 1.51
C PRO A 291 -3.91 -28.66 1.96
N THR A 292 -3.08 -27.95 1.19
CA THR A 292 -1.65 -27.80 1.44
C THR A 292 -1.15 -26.38 1.20
N PHE A 293 -0.02 -26.02 1.84
CA PHE A 293 0.60 -24.70 1.64
C PHE A 293 0.93 -24.36 0.18
N PRO A 294 1.54 -25.26 -0.65
CA PRO A 294 1.83 -24.93 -2.04
C PRO A 294 0.59 -24.55 -2.84
N ILE A 295 -0.54 -25.27 -2.65
CA ILE A 295 -1.80 -24.95 -3.34
C ILE A 295 -2.34 -23.58 -2.88
N ALA A 296 -2.35 -23.31 -1.57
CA ALA A 296 -2.73 -22.03 -1.02
C ALA A 296 -1.82 -20.89 -1.52
N ALA A 297 -0.51 -21.14 -1.62
CA ALA A 297 0.47 -20.19 -2.12
C ALA A 297 0.23 -19.82 -3.59
N VAL A 298 -0.09 -20.80 -4.44
CA VAL A 298 -0.46 -20.56 -5.85
C VAL A 298 -1.74 -19.74 -5.93
N ILE A 299 -2.81 -20.16 -5.23
CA ILE A 299 -4.11 -19.44 -5.21
C ILE A 299 -3.88 -17.98 -4.75
N TYR A 300 -3.14 -17.79 -3.66
CA TYR A 300 -2.87 -16.46 -3.13
C TYR A 300 -2.03 -15.61 -4.08
N THR A 301 -1.05 -16.20 -4.75
CA THR A 301 -0.24 -15.49 -5.75
C THR A 301 -1.08 -15.04 -6.93
N VAL A 302 -1.86 -15.94 -7.53
CA VAL A 302 -2.74 -15.62 -8.66
C VAL A 302 -3.76 -14.54 -8.26
N ARG A 303 -4.40 -14.70 -7.09
CA ARG A 303 -5.32 -13.71 -6.54
C ARG A 303 -4.65 -12.34 -6.36
N THR A 304 -3.44 -12.31 -5.81
CA THR A 304 -2.72 -11.05 -5.54
C THR A 304 -2.33 -10.36 -6.84
N VAL A 305 -1.87 -11.10 -7.83
CA VAL A 305 -1.56 -10.59 -9.17
C VAL A 305 -2.82 -10.02 -9.83
N LEU A 306 -3.92 -10.77 -9.90
CA LEU A 306 -5.18 -10.32 -10.51
C LEU A 306 -5.71 -9.05 -9.86
N MET A 307 -5.64 -8.95 -8.53
CA MET A 307 -6.16 -7.79 -7.78
C MET A 307 -5.33 -6.52 -7.97
N ASN A 308 -4.01 -6.64 -8.12
CA ASN A 308 -3.14 -5.48 -8.12
C ASN A 308 -2.70 -5.05 -9.53
N ILE A 309 -2.65 -5.97 -10.48
CA ILE A 309 -2.23 -5.67 -11.84
C ILE A 309 -3.19 -4.66 -12.53
N VAL A 310 -4.46 -4.62 -12.13
CA VAL A 310 -5.46 -3.70 -12.70
C VAL A 310 -5.39 -2.27 -12.15
N ASN A 311 -4.57 -1.99 -11.12
CA ASN A 311 -4.49 -0.66 -10.52
C ASN A 311 -4.13 0.47 -11.51
N PRO A 312 -3.19 0.31 -12.45
CA PRO A 312 -2.93 1.34 -13.47
C PRO A 312 -4.16 1.62 -14.36
N ILE A 313 -4.92 0.58 -14.75
CA ILE A 313 -6.15 0.74 -15.55
C ILE A 313 -7.21 1.48 -14.72
N TRP A 314 -7.41 1.07 -13.47
CA TRP A 314 -8.33 1.72 -12.53
C TRP A 314 -8.03 3.21 -12.42
N ASN A 315 -6.77 3.56 -12.17
CA ASN A 315 -6.35 4.95 -12.00
C ASN A 315 -6.52 5.74 -13.29
N SER A 316 -6.11 5.20 -14.44
CA SER A 316 -6.27 5.84 -15.75
C SER A 316 -7.74 6.04 -16.09
N PHE A 317 -8.58 5.03 -15.89
CA PHE A 317 -10.02 5.09 -16.11
C PHE A 317 -10.67 6.16 -15.20
N MET A 318 -10.35 6.15 -13.91
CA MET A 318 -10.87 7.14 -12.96
C MET A 318 -10.47 8.57 -13.37
N VAL A 319 -9.18 8.81 -13.62
CA VAL A 319 -8.67 10.14 -14.00
C VAL A 319 -9.32 10.65 -15.29
N GLY A 320 -9.65 9.75 -16.23
CA GLY A 320 -10.35 10.08 -17.47
C GLY A 320 -11.75 10.66 -17.28
N PHE A 321 -12.42 10.41 -16.16
CA PHE A 321 -13.75 10.94 -15.83
C PHE A 321 -13.77 12.35 -15.26
N PHE A 322 -12.58 12.94 -14.99
CA PHE A 322 -12.48 14.22 -14.29
C PHE A 322 -11.62 15.21 -15.05
N LYS A 323 -11.95 16.51 -14.90
CA LYS A 323 -11.16 17.60 -15.46
C LYS A 323 -9.75 17.61 -14.87
N LYS A 324 -8.79 18.16 -15.62
CA LYS A 324 -7.38 18.18 -15.23
C LYS A 324 -7.14 18.74 -13.83
N GLU A 325 -7.89 19.79 -13.48
CA GLU A 325 -7.82 20.49 -12.19
C GLU A 325 -8.39 19.65 -11.03
N GLU A 326 -9.31 18.71 -11.32
CA GLU A 326 -9.99 17.88 -10.32
C GLU A 326 -9.18 16.59 -9.99
N ARG A 327 -8.29 16.17 -10.87
CA ARG A 327 -7.65 14.84 -10.84
C ARG A 327 -6.89 14.56 -9.55
N SER A 328 -6.08 15.52 -9.05
CA SER A 328 -5.33 15.35 -7.81
C SER A 328 -6.26 15.16 -6.60
N THR A 329 -7.31 15.97 -6.52
CA THR A 329 -8.32 15.87 -5.46
C THR A 329 -9.09 14.56 -5.49
N VAL A 330 -9.48 14.11 -6.69
CA VAL A 330 -10.19 12.83 -6.88
C VAL A 330 -9.33 11.65 -6.44
N MET A 331 -8.06 11.61 -6.86
CA MET A 331 -7.12 10.56 -6.46
C MET A 331 -6.90 10.57 -4.95
N ALA A 332 -6.74 11.75 -4.35
CA ALA A 332 -6.57 11.88 -2.90
C ALA A 332 -7.77 11.36 -2.12
N LEU A 333 -9.00 11.74 -2.51
CA LEU A 333 -10.22 11.29 -1.85
C LEU A 333 -10.50 9.80 -2.06
N ASN A 334 -10.20 9.26 -3.25
CA ASN A 334 -10.29 7.83 -3.50
C ASN A 334 -9.30 7.03 -2.64
N ASN A 335 -8.04 7.47 -2.57
CA ASN A 335 -7.02 6.85 -1.71
C ASN A 335 -7.38 6.95 -0.23
N LEU A 336 -7.92 8.09 0.21
CA LEU A 336 -8.40 8.25 1.58
C LEU A 336 -9.53 7.28 1.90
N SER A 337 -10.50 7.12 0.98
CA SER A 337 -11.61 6.17 1.12
C SER A 337 -11.09 4.74 1.30
N TRP A 338 -10.13 4.32 0.47
CA TRP A 338 -9.49 3.01 0.57
C TRP A 338 -8.71 2.87 1.90
N THR A 339 -7.87 3.84 2.25
CA THR A 339 -7.04 3.79 3.46
C THR A 339 -7.88 3.75 4.73
N ALA A 340 -8.91 4.58 4.84
CA ALA A 340 -9.78 4.63 6.00
C ALA A 340 -10.53 3.30 6.19
N THR A 341 -11.11 2.75 5.12
CA THR A 341 -11.84 1.48 5.21
C THR A 341 -10.90 0.28 5.39
N PHE A 342 -9.68 0.32 4.85
CA PHE A 342 -8.64 -0.67 5.13
C PHE A 342 -8.29 -0.71 6.62
N GLY A 343 -8.16 0.46 7.27
CA GLY A 343 -7.94 0.53 8.71
C GLY A 343 -9.11 -0.07 9.52
N VAL A 344 -10.36 0.23 9.16
CA VAL A 344 -11.53 -0.43 9.78
C VAL A 344 -11.48 -1.94 9.57
N GLY A 345 -11.14 -2.37 8.35
CA GLY A 345 -11.00 -3.78 7.99
C GLY A 345 -9.95 -4.49 8.82
N GLN A 346 -8.83 -3.85 9.14
CA GLN A 346 -7.78 -4.43 9.99
C GLN A 346 -8.30 -4.77 11.39
N TYR A 347 -9.07 -3.89 12.01
CA TYR A 347 -9.69 -4.18 13.31
C TYR A 347 -10.70 -5.32 13.24
N LEU A 348 -11.62 -5.25 12.26
CA LEU A 348 -12.62 -6.29 12.05
C LEU A 348 -11.97 -7.64 11.72
N GLY A 349 -10.92 -7.64 10.92
CA GLY A 349 -10.15 -8.83 10.58
C GLY A 349 -9.55 -9.50 11.81
N GLY A 350 -8.94 -8.73 12.71
CA GLY A 350 -8.43 -9.26 13.97
C GLY A 350 -9.50 -9.98 14.77
N ARG A 351 -10.67 -9.37 14.95
CA ARG A 351 -11.81 -10.00 15.67
C ARG A 351 -12.30 -11.27 14.97
N LEU A 352 -12.37 -11.25 13.65
CA LEU A 352 -12.83 -12.40 12.89
C LEU A 352 -11.82 -13.56 12.93
N PHE A 353 -10.52 -13.27 12.91
CA PHE A 353 -9.48 -14.30 13.01
C PHE A 353 -9.39 -14.92 14.41
N ASP A 354 -9.71 -14.18 15.48
CA ASP A 354 -9.87 -14.77 16.82
C ASP A 354 -11.04 -15.76 16.89
N PHE A 355 -12.09 -15.54 16.07
CA PHE A 355 -13.26 -16.40 16.01
C PHE A 355 -13.07 -17.59 15.04
N SER A 356 -12.49 -17.37 13.84
CA SER A 356 -12.37 -18.39 12.81
C SER A 356 -11.29 -18.07 11.78
N LEU A 357 -10.52 -19.08 11.39
CA LEU A 357 -9.55 -18.97 10.28
C LEU A 357 -10.19 -18.94 8.88
N THR A 358 -11.50 -19.12 8.77
CA THR A 358 -12.25 -19.23 7.50
C THR A 358 -13.09 -17.98 7.22
N TRP A 359 -13.84 -17.48 8.20
CA TRP A 359 -14.76 -16.35 8.01
C TRP A 359 -14.13 -15.08 7.45
N PRO A 360 -12.90 -14.68 7.83
CA PRO A 360 -12.26 -13.51 7.24
C PRO A 360 -12.19 -13.55 5.71
N PHE A 361 -11.89 -14.72 5.15
CA PHE A 361 -11.79 -14.92 3.70
C PHE A 361 -13.15 -14.81 2.99
N LEU A 362 -14.19 -15.38 3.56
CA LEU A 362 -15.54 -15.32 3.01
C LEU A 362 -16.09 -13.88 3.02
N ILE A 363 -15.87 -13.16 4.12
CA ILE A 363 -16.27 -11.75 4.23
C ILE A 363 -15.50 -10.90 3.23
N THR A 364 -14.19 -11.12 3.09
CA THR A 364 -13.38 -10.42 2.09
C THR A 364 -13.87 -10.70 0.68
N ALA A 365 -14.18 -11.94 0.36
CA ALA A 365 -14.73 -12.34 -0.94
C ALA A 365 -16.06 -11.64 -1.23
N LEU A 366 -16.96 -11.62 -0.25
CA LEU A 366 -18.25 -10.93 -0.36
C LEU A 366 -18.05 -9.44 -0.65
N LEU A 367 -17.18 -8.76 0.12
CA LEU A 367 -16.90 -7.33 -0.06
C LEU A 367 -16.29 -7.02 -1.43
N TYR A 368 -15.37 -7.86 -1.91
CA TYR A 368 -14.80 -7.73 -3.24
C TYR A 368 -15.83 -7.95 -4.33
N GLY A 369 -16.69 -8.97 -4.17
CA GLY A 369 -17.81 -9.24 -5.08
C GLY A 369 -18.78 -8.06 -5.15
N LEU A 370 -19.19 -7.53 -3.99
CA LEU A 370 -20.06 -6.35 -3.91
C LEU A 370 -19.41 -5.11 -4.54
N SER A 371 -18.10 -4.94 -4.37
CA SER A 371 -17.35 -3.87 -5.02
C SER A 371 -17.46 -3.97 -6.55
N MET A 372 -17.30 -5.17 -7.11
CA MET A 372 -17.38 -5.38 -8.57
C MET A 372 -18.81 -5.20 -9.10
N VAL A 373 -19.82 -5.63 -8.35
CA VAL A 373 -21.22 -5.38 -8.69
C VAL A 373 -21.51 -3.87 -8.70
N ALA A 374 -21.05 -3.14 -7.68
CA ALA A 374 -21.22 -1.70 -7.63
C ALA A 374 -20.48 -0.99 -8.79
N PHE A 375 -19.23 -1.38 -9.05
CA PHE A 375 -18.43 -0.81 -10.14
C PHE A 375 -19.07 -1.07 -11.51
N TRP A 376 -19.53 -2.28 -11.77
CA TRP A 376 -20.27 -2.62 -12.99
C TRP A 376 -21.57 -1.83 -13.09
N GLY A 377 -22.32 -1.69 -12.00
CA GLY A 377 -23.57 -0.90 -11.97
C GLY A 377 -23.35 0.58 -12.32
N PHE A 378 -22.22 1.16 -11.89
CA PHE A 378 -21.90 2.58 -12.18
C PHE A 378 -21.33 2.77 -13.59
N PHE A 379 -20.50 1.84 -14.10
CA PHE A 379 -19.68 2.07 -15.28
C PHE A 379 -19.88 1.06 -16.43
N GLY A 380 -20.65 -0.02 -16.25
CA GLY A 380 -20.84 -1.03 -17.29
C GLY A 380 -21.44 -0.48 -18.59
N LYS A 381 -22.34 0.51 -18.50
CA LYS A 381 -22.93 1.19 -19.67
C LYS A 381 -21.96 2.18 -20.35
N ALA A 382 -20.97 2.67 -19.66
CA ALA A 382 -20.02 3.63 -20.21
C ALA A 382 -19.10 2.96 -21.25
N GLU A 383 -18.77 1.69 -21.07
CA GLU A 383 -17.94 0.93 -21.98
C GLU A 383 -18.63 0.60 -23.31
N THR A 384 -19.95 0.34 -23.28
CA THR A 384 -20.74 -0.01 -24.47
C THR A 384 -20.98 1.18 -25.41
N LYS A 385 -20.81 2.43 -24.94
CA LYS A 385 -21.05 3.65 -25.70
C LYS A 385 -19.78 4.28 -26.30
N GLY A 386 -18.64 3.59 -26.27
CA GLY A 386 -17.37 4.16 -26.78
C GLY A 386 -17.00 5.46 -26.08
N TYR A 387 -17.14 5.50 -24.77
CA TYR A 387 -17.03 6.70 -23.94
C TYR A 387 -15.68 7.41 -24.16
N LYS A 388 -15.73 8.58 -24.79
CA LYS A 388 -14.59 9.50 -24.83
C LYS A 388 -14.66 10.41 -23.60
N PRO A 389 -13.58 10.53 -22.80
CA PRO A 389 -13.56 11.29 -21.52
C PRO A 389 -13.97 12.78 -21.62
N GLU A 390 -13.98 13.33 -22.81
CA GLU A 390 -14.22 14.75 -23.07
C GLU A 390 -15.71 15.16 -23.06
N GLN A 391 -16.65 14.21 -22.87
CA GLN A 391 -18.11 14.46 -23.00
C GLN A 391 -18.92 14.27 -21.70
N ALA A 392 -18.29 14.25 -20.52
CA ALA A 392 -19.01 14.10 -19.23
C ALA A 392 -18.92 15.31 -18.33
#